data_06b340515d7883cdd17b5edc14f86dd3
#
_entry.id   06b340515d7883cdd17b5edc14f86dd3
#
_cell.length_a   1.000
_cell.length_b   1.000
_cell.length_c   1.000
_cell.angle_alpha   90.00
_cell.angle_beta   90.00
_cell.angle_gamma   90.00
#
_symmetry.space_group_name_H-M   'P 1'
#
loop_
_entity.id
_entity.type
_entity.pdbx_description
1 polymer ?
#
loop_
_entity_poly.entity_id
_entity_poly.type
_entity_poly.pdbx_seq_one_letter_code
_entity_poly.pdbx_strand_id
1 'polypeptide(L)'
;LLVDLQRFCNGLKLFLNDSIQPQNHIACFVLKFKPFHVLLQPFLKFFMMKKILKQLKIAKINPATSTGEKWMESKSDLIHSISPVDGSKIASVRTTSRAEYDKVVQSAGKAFESWRLMPAPKRGEIVRQIGDELRKFKAPLGQLVSYEMGKSLQEGLGEVQEMIDICDFAVGLSRQLYGLTMHSERPGHRMYEQYHPLGIVGIISAFNFPVAVWSWNTMLAWVCGDVCIWKPSEKAPLCGIACQQIISNVFKRNQVPEGVSCLINGGREVGEWLSHDPRIPLISATGSTRMGKAIGAAVGERLGRSLLELGGNNAIIISEHADLDMSLIGCVFGAVGTAGQRCTSTRRLIIHEKVYKKFTEKLVNAYKQIKIGNPLDEKNHVGPLIDKDAVAAYLQAIEAAKAEGGKVLVEGGVLKGKGYESGCYVKPAVIEAKNSFKIVQHETFAPILYLMKYKTLDEAIAMQNDVPQGLSSAIMTLNMRESEQFLSHAGSDCGIANVNIGTSGAEIGGAFGGEKETGGGRESGSDAWKVYMRRQTNTINFTNKLPLAQGIKFDL
;
A
#
# COMPACT_ATOMS: atom_id res chain seq x y z
N LEU A 1 -26.67 -33.11 7.18
CA LEU A 1 -27.00 -31.66 7.12
C LEU A 1 -27.50 -31.21 5.75
N LEU A 2 -26.77 -31.50 4.66
CA LEU A 2 -27.25 -31.18 3.27
C LEU A 2 -28.50 -31.99 2.89
N VAL A 3 -28.60 -33.24 3.32
CA VAL A 3 -29.77 -34.12 3.11
C VAL A 3 -30.95 -33.60 3.94
N ASP A 4 -30.71 -33.09 5.14
CA ASP A 4 -31.76 -32.54 6.02
C ASP A 4 -32.25 -31.16 5.52
N LEU A 5 -31.36 -30.33 4.97
CA LEU A 5 -31.76 -29.08 4.31
C LEU A 5 -32.59 -29.35 3.02
N GLN A 6 -32.22 -30.35 2.27
CA GLN A 6 -32.95 -30.72 1.05
C GLN A 6 -34.32 -31.34 1.36
N ARG A 7 -34.41 -32.13 2.44
CA ARG A 7 -35.72 -32.62 2.98
C ARG A 7 -36.58 -31.49 3.51
N PHE A 8 -35.98 -30.49 4.19
CA PHE A 8 -36.69 -29.31 4.68
C PHE A 8 -37.19 -28.42 3.54
N CYS A 9 -36.35 -28.18 2.51
CA CYS A 9 -36.78 -27.44 1.32
C CYS A 9 -37.87 -28.17 0.51
N ASN A 10 -37.82 -29.48 0.43
CA ASN A 10 -38.86 -30.27 -0.22
C ASN A 10 -40.17 -30.31 0.60
N GLY A 11 -40.10 -30.30 1.94
CA GLY A 11 -41.25 -30.15 2.80
C GLY A 11 -41.93 -28.79 2.68
N LEU A 12 -41.18 -27.72 2.45
CA LEU A 12 -41.72 -26.38 2.22
C LEU A 12 -42.42 -26.24 0.86
N LYS A 13 -41.97 -26.96 -0.18
CA LYS A 13 -42.65 -26.97 -1.49
C LYS A 13 -44.06 -27.55 -1.44
N LEU A 14 -44.35 -28.42 -0.50
CA LEU A 14 -45.70 -29.00 -0.28
C LEU A 14 -46.67 -28.03 0.42
N PHE A 15 -46.18 -26.93 0.98
CA PHE A 15 -47.02 -25.93 1.68
C PHE A 15 -47.24 -24.61 0.92
N LEU A 16 -46.58 -24.43 -0.23
CA LEU A 16 -46.64 -23.19 -1.00
C LEU A 16 -47.11 -23.48 -2.42
N ASN A 17 -48.24 -22.84 -2.79
CA ASN A 17 -48.82 -22.95 -4.14
C ASN A 17 -47.88 -22.45 -5.23
N ASP A 18 -47.88 -23.13 -6.39
CA ASP A 18 -46.92 -23.09 -7.51
C ASP A 18 -46.78 -21.76 -8.30
N SER A 19 -47.12 -20.60 -7.75
CA SER A 19 -47.22 -19.36 -8.53
C SER A 19 -46.18 -18.26 -8.23
N ILE A 20 -45.10 -18.51 -7.42
CA ILE A 20 -44.16 -17.45 -7.05
C ILE A 20 -42.69 -17.91 -7.19
N GLN A 21 -41.89 -17.11 -7.88
CA GLN A 21 -40.48 -17.38 -8.16
C GLN A 21 -39.59 -17.65 -6.92
N PRO A 22 -38.74 -18.69 -6.91
CA PRO A 22 -38.03 -19.17 -5.70
C PRO A 22 -37.03 -18.18 -5.07
N GLN A 23 -36.56 -17.21 -5.81
CA GLN A 23 -35.48 -16.31 -5.35
C GLN A 23 -35.93 -15.26 -4.32
N ASN A 24 -37.21 -14.83 -4.34
CA ASN A 24 -37.72 -13.80 -3.44
C ASN A 24 -38.22 -14.35 -2.09
N HIS A 25 -38.46 -15.65 -1.97
CA HIS A 25 -38.94 -16.25 -0.72
C HIS A 25 -37.86 -16.52 0.32
N ILE A 26 -36.64 -16.85 -0.12
CA ILE A 26 -35.52 -17.08 0.80
C ILE A 26 -35.15 -15.77 1.53
N ALA A 27 -35.16 -14.66 0.82
CA ALA A 27 -34.92 -13.34 1.41
C ALA A 27 -36.00 -12.90 2.40
N CYS A 28 -37.25 -13.17 2.09
CA CYS A 28 -38.39 -12.78 2.95
C CYS A 28 -38.55 -13.68 4.19
N PHE A 29 -38.14 -14.96 4.09
CA PHE A 29 -38.19 -15.90 5.22
C PHE A 29 -37.07 -15.67 6.21
N VAL A 30 -35.86 -15.31 5.72
CA VAL A 30 -34.69 -14.99 6.55
C VAL A 30 -34.93 -13.74 7.39
N LEU A 31 -35.73 -12.77 6.92
CA LEU A 31 -36.02 -11.53 7.64
C LEU A 31 -37.05 -11.70 8.79
N LYS A 32 -37.84 -12.77 8.81
CA LYS A 32 -38.90 -12.98 9.83
C LYS A 32 -38.51 -13.82 11.06
N PHE A 33 -37.36 -14.56 11.01
CA PHE A 33 -36.95 -15.43 12.11
C PHE A 33 -35.54 -15.07 12.62
N LYS A 34 -35.45 -14.18 13.61
CA LYS A 34 -34.21 -13.74 14.28
C LYS A 34 -33.26 -14.89 14.68
N PRO A 35 -33.66 -16.06 15.22
CA PRO A 35 -32.73 -17.13 15.58
C PRO A 35 -32.13 -17.84 14.34
N PHE A 36 -32.83 -17.92 13.22
CA PHE A 36 -32.29 -18.52 11.98
C PHE A 36 -31.27 -17.63 11.28
N HIS A 37 -31.36 -16.33 11.46
CA HIS A 37 -30.42 -15.38 10.87
C HIS A 37 -29.00 -15.55 11.43
N VAL A 38 -28.85 -15.86 12.73
CA VAL A 38 -27.56 -16.08 13.37
C VAL A 38 -26.89 -17.39 12.92
N LEU A 39 -27.68 -18.45 12.68
CA LEU A 39 -27.20 -19.74 12.19
C LEU A 39 -26.81 -19.73 10.71
N LEU A 40 -27.44 -18.88 9.90
CA LEU A 40 -27.20 -18.74 8.46
C LEU A 40 -26.04 -17.77 8.13
N GLN A 41 -25.64 -16.90 9.04
CA GLN A 41 -24.57 -15.93 8.81
C GLN A 41 -23.23 -16.54 8.32
N PRO A 42 -22.71 -17.63 8.89
CA PRO A 42 -21.48 -18.25 8.41
C PRO A 42 -21.63 -18.80 6.98
N PHE A 43 -22.80 -19.39 6.67
CA PHE A 43 -23.10 -19.91 5.32
C PHE A 43 -23.21 -18.79 4.29
N LEU A 44 -23.89 -17.70 4.62
CA LEU A 44 -24.02 -16.54 3.73
C LEU A 44 -22.66 -15.91 3.45
N LYS A 45 -21.79 -15.77 4.46
CA LYS A 45 -20.41 -15.27 4.31
C LYS A 45 -19.59 -16.15 3.39
N PHE A 46 -19.65 -17.48 3.58
CA PHE A 46 -18.94 -18.45 2.75
C PHE A 46 -19.40 -18.41 1.28
N PHE A 47 -20.72 -18.33 1.04
CA PHE A 47 -21.25 -18.17 -0.32
C PHE A 47 -20.87 -16.85 -0.95
N MET A 48 -20.85 -15.77 -0.17
CA MET A 48 -20.44 -14.44 -0.64
C MET A 48 -18.97 -14.46 -1.08
N MET A 49 -18.05 -15.00 -0.26
CA MET A 49 -16.64 -15.06 -0.62
C MET A 49 -16.40 -15.97 -1.84
N LYS A 50 -17.07 -17.10 -1.95
CA LYS A 50 -17.01 -17.95 -3.16
C LYS A 50 -17.45 -17.21 -4.43
N LYS A 51 -18.50 -16.37 -4.34
CA LYS A 51 -18.95 -15.53 -5.46
C LYS A 51 -17.88 -14.52 -5.85
N ILE A 52 -17.26 -13.85 -4.87
CA ILE A 52 -16.18 -12.88 -5.07
C ILE A 52 -14.98 -13.55 -5.78
N LEU A 53 -14.49 -14.67 -5.25
CA LEU A 53 -13.37 -15.40 -5.84
C LEU A 53 -13.66 -15.82 -7.30
N LYS A 54 -14.92 -16.27 -7.58
CA LYS A 54 -15.34 -16.60 -8.95
C LYS A 54 -15.35 -15.37 -9.87
N GLN A 55 -15.84 -14.22 -9.40
CA GLN A 55 -15.82 -12.96 -10.16
C GLN A 55 -14.39 -12.51 -10.49
N LEU A 56 -13.47 -12.68 -9.55
CA LEU A 56 -12.05 -12.35 -9.71
C LEU A 56 -11.24 -13.46 -10.40
N LYS A 57 -11.88 -14.53 -10.86
CA LYS A 57 -11.26 -15.70 -11.50
C LYS A 57 -10.18 -16.38 -10.65
N ILE A 58 -10.35 -16.35 -9.33
CA ILE A 58 -9.44 -17.03 -8.40
C ILE A 58 -9.90 -18.46 -8.21
N ALA A 59 -9.01 -19.42 -8.54
CA ALA A 59 -9.21 -20.85 -8.37
C ALA A 59 -8.77 -21.33 -6.97
N LYS A 60 -9.06 -22.59 -6.63
CA LYS A 60 -8.58 -23.22 -5.39
C LYS A 60 -7.05 -23.28 -5.32
N ILE A 61 -6.40 -23.51 -6.45
CA ILE A 61 -4.94 -23.43 -6.66
C ILE A 61 -4.74 -22.55 -7.88
N ASN A 62 -3.91 -21.53 -7.75
CA ASN A 62 -3.62 -20.56 -8.79
C ASN A 62 -2.17 -20.71 -9.26
N PRO A 63 -1.86 -20.46 -10.54
CA PRO A 63 -0.49 -20.36 -11.00
C PRO A 63 0.21 -19.15 -10.36
N ALA A 64 1.54 -19.24 -10.28
CA ALA A 64 2.36 -18.19 -9.68
C ALA A 64 2.70 -17.07 -10.63
N THR A 65 2.90 -17.41 -11.90
CA THR A 65 3.69 -16.66 -12.86
C THR A 65 2.85 -16.30 -14.07
N SER A 66 2.82 -15.02 -14.40
CA SER A 66 2.15 -14.50 -15.61
C SER A 66 3.03 -13.51 -16.34
N THR A 67 2.93 -13.46 -17.66
CA THR A 67 3.60 -12.46 -18.52
C THR A 67 2.61 -11.43 -19.11
N GLY A 68 1.35 -11.49 -18.71
CA GLY A 68 0.27 -10.65 -19.21
C GLY A 68 -1.03 -11.43 -19.22
N GLU A 69 -1.45 -11.90 -20.37
CA GLU A 69 -2.59 -12.82 -20.51
C GLU A 69 -2.22 -14.27 -20.18
N LYS A 70 -0.98 -14.64 -20.47
CA LYS A 70 -0.49 -16.02 -20.32
C LYS A 70 -0.05 -16.28 -18.90
N TRP A 71 -0.46 -17.45 -18.39
CA TRP A 71 -0.05 -18.00 -17.11
C TRP A 71 0.83 -19.22 -17.34
N MET A 72 1.89 -19.35 -16.54
CA MET A 72 2.78 -20.51 -16.58
C MET A 72 2.31 -21.53 -15.56
N GLU A 73 2.17 -22.79 -15.99
CA GLU A 73 1.87 -23.90 -15.09
C GLU A 73 3.16 -24.49 -14.54
N SER A 74 3.33 -24.47 -13.24
CA SER A 74 4.43 -25.14 -12.55
C SER A 74 3.91 -26.12 -11.50
N LYS A 75 4.78 -27.06 -11.09
CA LYS A 75 4.52 -28.00 -9.99
C LYS A 75 5.25 -27.60 -8.70
N SER A 76 5.63 -26.33 -8.58
CA SER A 76 6.33 -25.76 -7.45
C SER A 76 5.50 -25.78 -6.16
N ASP A 77 6.13 -25.38 -5.04
CA ASP A 77 5.50 -25.29 -3.73
C ASP A 77 4.28 -24.36 -3.71
N LEU A 78 3.45 -24.53 -2.69
CA LEU A 78 2.23 -23.76 -2.51
C LEU A 78 2.37 -22.76 -1.37
N ILE A 79 2.07 -21.50 -1.66
CA ILE A 79 1.75 -20.49 -0.66
C ILE A 79 0.25 -20.61 -0.37
N HIS A 80 -0.10 -20.70 0.90
CA HIS A 80 -1.49 -20.73 1.35
C HIS A 80 -1.90 -19.34 1.82
N SER A 81 -2.86 -18.72 1.13
CA SER A 81 -3.50 -17.51 1.62
C SER A 81 -4.47 -17.88 2.75
N ILE A 82 -4.17 -17.39 3.95
CA ILE A 82 -4.96 -17.61 5.16
C ILE A 82 -5.58 -16.27 5.57
N SER A 83 -6.90 -16.23 5.71
CA SER A 83 -7.57 -15.03 6.15
C SER A 83 -7.28 -14.75 7.64
N PRO A 84 -6.82 -13.55 8.00
CA PRO A 84 -6.69 -13.17 9.40
C PRO A 84 -8.04 -12.92 10.07
N VAL A 85 -9.12 -12.85 9.29
CA VAL A 85 -10.48 -12.58 9.77
C VAL A 85 -11.04 -13.75 10.56
N ASP A 86 -10.86 -14.97 10.05
CA ASP A 86 -11.44 -16.20 10.65
C ASP A 86 -10.46 -17.37 10.70
N GLY A 87 -9.22 -17.18 10.21
CA GLY A 87 -8.20 -18.22 10.16
C GLY A 87 -8.38 -19.25 9.04
N SER A 88 -9.37 -19.05 8.16
CA SER A 88 -9.65 -20.00 7.09
C SER A 88 -8.67 -19.84 5.91
N LYS A 89 -8.40 -20.97 5.24
CA LYS A 89 -7.67 -20.98 3.98
C LYS A 89 -8.58 -20.48 2.86
N ILE A 90 -8.20 -19.38 2.23
CA ILE A 90 -8.95 -18.79 1.12
C ILE A 90 -8.69 -19.58 -0.16
N ALA A 91 -7.44 -19.66 -0.57
CA ALA A 91 -6.94 -20.40 -1.74
C ALA A 91 -5.43 -20.64 -1.59
N SER A 92 -4.82 -21.18 -2.64
CA SER A 92 -3.37 -21.37 -2.71
C SER A 92 -2.83 -20.78 -4.01
N VAL A 93 -1.58 -20.35 -3.96
CA VAL A 93 -0.83 -19.88 -5.13
C VAL A 93 0.47 -20.68 -5.19
N ARG A 94 0.88 -21.14 -6.36
CA ARG A 94 2.18 -21.75 -6.55
C ARG A 94 3.30 -20.73 -6.40
N THR A 95 4.53 -21.15 -6.16
CA THR A 95 5.70 -20.27 -6.20
C THR A 95 6.29 -20.24 -7.61
N THR A 96 6.84 -19.09 -8.00
CA THR A 96 7.57 -18.94 -9.27
C THR A 96 8.89 -19.71 -9.17
N SER A 97 9.17 -20.58 -10.12
CA SER A 97 10.45 -21.27 -10.24
C SER A 97 11.51 -20.37 -10.89
N ARG A 98 12.80 -20.69 -10.70
CA ARG A 98 13.88 -19.94 -11.33
C ARG A 98 13.76 -19.92 -12.87
N ALA A 99 13.38 -21.02 -13.46
CA ALA A 99 13.19 -21.13 -14.91
C ALA A 99 12.03 -20.27 -15.43
N GLU A 100 10.94 -20.15 -14.66
CA GLU A 100 9.83 -19.25 -14.98
C GLU A 100 10.24 -17.79 -14.83
N TYR A 101 10.99 -17.45 -13.76
CA TYR A 101 11.54 -16.12 -13.55
C TYR A 101 12.38 -15.67 -14.75
N ASP A 102 13.30 -16.50 -15.23
CA ASP A 102 14.15 -16.16 -16.37
C ASP A 102 13.33 -15.95 -17.66
N LYS A 103 12.28 -16.73 -17.89
CA LYS A 103 11.33 -16.53 -19.00
C LYS A 103 10.55 -15.22 -18.86
N VAL A 104 10.15 -14.85 -17.63
CA VAL A 104 9.46 -13.58 -17.36
C VAL A 104 10.38 -12.42 -17.71
N VAL A 105 11.62 -12.41 -17.22
CA VAL A 105 12.58 -11.33 -17.52
C VAL A 105 12.88 -11.23 -19.01
N GLN A 106 13.03 -12.37 -19.70
CA GLN A 106 13.21 -12.40 -21.15
C GLN A 106 11.99 -11.83 -21.89
N SER A 107 10.78 -12.22 -21.47
CA SER A 107 9.54 -11.71 -22.06
C SER A 107 9.39 -10.19 -21.85
N ALA A 108 9.69 -9.73 -20.64
CA ALA A 108 9.67 -8.30 -20.30
C ALA A 108 10.68 -7.51 -21.14
N GLY A 109 11.91 -7.99 -21.28
CA GLY A 109 12.92 -7.34 -22.14
C GLY A 109 12.46 -7.21 -23.59
N LYS A 110 11.89 -8.28 -24.15
CA LYS A 110 11.34 -8.26 -25.52
C LYS A 110 10.14 -7.29 -25.65
N ALA A 111 9.25 -7.28 -24.68
CA ALA A 111 8.10 -6.37 -24.69
C ALA A 111 8.52 -4.90 -24.64
N PHE A 112 9.55 -4.59 -23.88
CA PHE A 112 10.10 -3.24 -23.77
C PHE A 112 10.52 -2.66 -25.13
N GLU A 113 11.06 -3.47 -26.04
CA GLU A 113 11.50 -3.01 -27.37
C GLU A 113 10.37 -2.34 -28.16
N SER A 114 9.16 -2.89 -28.10
CA SER A 114 7.98 -2.36 -28.80
C SER A 114 7.20 -1.36 -27.93
N TRP A 115 7.07 -1.60 -26.63
CA TRP A 115 6.29 -0.75 -25.73
C TRP A 115 6.84 0.66 -25.61
N ARG A 116 8.17 0.81 -25.52
CA ARG A 116 8.85 2.12 -25.47
C ARG A 116 8.64 2.97 -26.74
N LEU A 117 8.36 2.33 -27.88
CA LEU A 117 8.12 3.03 -29.15
C LEU A 117 6.67 3.50 -29.31
N MET A 118 5.75 2.97 -28.51
CA MET A 118 4.37 3.43 -28.52
C MET A 118 4.30 4.85 -27.92
N PRO A 119 3.65 5.83 -28.59
CA PRO A 119 3.48 7.18 -28.05
C PRO A 119 2.85 7.18 -26.66
N ALA A 120 3.38 7.98 -25.72
CA ALA A 120 2.90 8.01 -24.34
C ALA A 120 1.38 8.21 -24.20
N PRO A 121 0.70 9.09 -24.97
CA PRO A 121 -0.76 9.21 -24.92
C PRO A 121 -1.52 7.93 -25.33
N LYS A 122 -0.94 7.08 -26.19
CA LYS A 122 -1.54 5.77 -26.52
C LYS A 122 -1.40 4.78 -25.37
N ARG A 123 -0.25 4.77 -24.67
CA ARG A 123 -0.09 4.01 -23.42
C ARG A 123 -1.06 4.52 -22.36
N GLY A 124 -1.22 5.85 -22.26
CA GLY A 124 -2.20 6.48 -21.37
C GLY A 124 -3.64 6.03 -21.65
N GLU A 125 -4.02 5.85 -22.92
CA GLU A 125 -5.36 5.34 -23.27
C GLU A 125 -5.57 3.90 -22.76
N ILE A 126 -4.55 3.06 -22.80
CA ILE A 126 -4.63 1.69 -22.23
C ILE A 126 -4.80 1.77 -20.70
N VAL A 127 -4.03 2.66 -20.02
CA VAL A 127 -4.16 2.89 -18.58
C VAL A 127 -5.55 3.44 -18.21
N ARG A 128 -6.14 4.32 -19.02
CA ARG A 128 -7.51 4.79 -18.84
C ARG A 128 -8.52 3.64 -18.85
N GLN A 129 -8.38 2.71 -19.81
CA GLN A 129 -9.23 1.52 -19.89
C GLN A 129 -9.04 0.58 -18.69
N ILE A 130 -7.82 0.53 -18.11
CA ILE A 130 -7.58 -0.20 -16.86
C ILE A 130 -8.35 0.45 -15.72
N GLY A 131 -8.33 1.78 -15.59
CA GLY A 131 -9.13 2.51 -14.61
C GLY A 131 -10.63 2.20 -14.74
N ASP A 132 -11.16 2.16 -15.98
CA ASP A 132 -12.55 1.79 -16.23
C ASP A 132 -12.85 0.34 -15.85
N GLU A 133 -11.93 -0.59 -16.08
CA GLU A 133 -12.09 -1.98 -15.67
C GLU A 133 -12.05 -2.11 -14.14
N LEU A 134 -11.14 -1.41 -13.47
CA LEU A 134 -11.06 -1.38 -12.00
C LEU A 134 -12.34 -0.83 -11.35
N ARG A 135 -12.99 0.18 -11.94
CA ARG A 135 -14.30 0.68 -11.47
C ARG A 135 -15.36 -0.42 -11.42
N LYS A 136 -15.37 -1.33 -12.41
CA LYS A 136 -16.31 -2.47 -12.44
C LYS A 136 -16.01 -3.50 -11.36
N PHE A 137 -14.73 -3.70 -11.04
CA PHE A 137 -14.28 -4.69 -10.07
C PHE A 137 -14.00 -4.09 -8.67
N LYS A 138 -14.33 -2.81 -8.42
CA LYS A 138 -14.03 -2.14 -7.15
C LYS A 138 -14.59 -2.89 -5.94
N ALA A 139 -15.86 -3.27 -5.98
CA ALA A 139 -16.48 -3.97 -4.86
C ALA A 139 -15.88 -5.36 -4.60
N PRO A 140 -15.78 -6.29 -5.59
CA PRO A 140 -15.21 -7.61 -5.33
C PRO A 140 -13.73 -7.57 -4.97
N LEU A 141 -12.93 -6.68 -5.58
CA LEU A 141 -11.51 -6.55 -5.26
C LEU A 141 -11.30 -5.95 -3.87
N GLY A 142 -12.03 -4.89 -3.49
CA GLY A 142 -11.96 -4.30 -2.16
C GLY A 142 -12.38 -5.27 -1.06
N GLN A 143 -13.40 -6.10 -1.31
CA GLN A 143 -13.81 -7.17 -0.40
C GLN A 143 -12.73 -8.25 -0.25
N LEU A 144 -12.03 -8.62 -1.34
CA LEU A 144 -10.90 -9.54 -1.28
C LEU A 144 -9.76 -8.94 -0.46
N VAL A 145 -9.38 -7.67 -0.69
CA VAL A 145 -8.36 -6.96 0.10
C VAL A 145 -8.70 -7.03 1.59
N SER A 146 -9.94 -6.69 1.95
CA SER A 146 -10.36 -6.72 3.36
C SER A 146 -10.32 -8.12 3.96
N TYR A 147 -10.65 -9.15 3.20
CA TYR A 147 -10.67 -10.53 3.70
C TYR A 147 -9.28 -11.18 3.76
N GLU A 148 -8.41 -10.89 2.79
CA GLU A 148 -7.07 -11.45 2.73
C GLU A 148 -6.08 -10.74 3.68
N MET A 149 -6.24 -9.41 3.85
CA MET A 149 -5.31 -8.60 4.64
C MET A 149 -5.85 -8.21 6.03
N GLY A 150 -7.17 -8.10 6.19
CA GLY A 150 -7.80 -7.81 7.47
C GLY A 150 -8.20 -6.35 7.69
N LYS A 151 -7.95 -5.41 6.78
CA LYS A 151 -8.40 -4.00 6.92
C LYS A 151 -9.90 -3.86 6.72
N SER A 152 -10.49 -2.79 7.23
CA SER A 152 -11.92 -2.53 7.10
C SER A 152 -12.37 -2.51 5.63
N LEU A 153 -13.67 -2.78 5.38
CA LEU A 153 -14.21 -2.77 4.03
C LEU A 153 -14.02 -1.43 3.34
N GLN A 154 -14.18 -0.32 4.08
CA GLN A 154 -14.00 1.02 3.55
C GLN A 154 -12.55 1.26 3.11
N GLU A 155 -11.57 0.76 3.89
CA GLU A 155 -10.16 0.83 3.52
C GLU A 155 -9.83 -0.05 2.31
N GLY A 156 -10.40 -1.26 2.22
CA GLY A 156 -10.25 -2.13 1.06
C GLY A 156 -10.83 -1.54 -0.22
N LEU A 157 -12.00 -0.89 -0.13
CA LEU A 157 -12.60 -0.15 -1.24
C LEU A 157 -11.80 1.11 -1.59
N GLY A 158 -11.21 1.76 -0.58
CA GLY A 158 -10.33 2.91 -0.71
C GLY A 158 -9.07 2.58 -1.50
N GLU A 159 -8.43 1.43 -1.23
CA GLU A 159 -7.27 0.99 -2.02
C GLU A 159 -7.58 0.84 -3.51
N VAL A 160 -8.74 0.25 -3.84
CA VAL A 160 -9.13 0.14 -5.25
C VAL A 160 -9.48 1.52 -5.85
N GLN A 161 -9.98 2.45 -5.02
CA GLN A 161 -10.17 3.83 -5.46
C GLN A 161 -8.81 4.48 -5.80
N GLU A 162 -7.81 4.33 -4.95
CA GLU A 162 -6.45 4.82 -5.23
C GLU A 162 -5.86 4.25 -6.52
N MET A 163 -6.12 2.97 -6.84
CA MET A 163 -5.74 2.38 -8.13
C MET A 163 -6.42 3.10 -9.31
N ILE A 164 -7.69 3.48 -9.15
CA ILE A 164 -8.45 4.21 -10.17
C ILE A 164 -7.88 5.62 -10.33
N ASP A 165 -7.66 6.30 -9.22
CA ASP A 165 -7.20 7.69 -9.19
C ASP A 165 -5.78 7.84 -9.79
N ILE A 166 -4.88 6.89 -9.54
CA ILE A 166 -3.56 6.88 -10.18
C ILE A 166 -3.64 6.58 -11.69
N CYS A 167 -4.61 5.78 -12.14
CA CYS A 167 -4.85 5.63 -13.57
C CYS A 167 -5.24 6.99 -14.20
N ASP A 168 -6.17 7.72 -13.57
CA ASP A 168 -6.61 9.03 -14.07
C ASP A 168 -5.46 10.04 -14.07
N PHE A 169 -4.62 10.06 -13.02
CA PHE A 169 -3.41 10.88 -12.96
C PHE A 169 -2.42 10.52 -14.08
N ALA A 170 -2.12 9.25 -14.27
CA ALA A 170 -1.18 8.77 -15.29
C ALA A 170 -1.65 9.10 -16.71
N VAL A 171 -2.96 9.10 -16.97
CA VAL A 171 -3.54 9.53 -18.26
C VAL A 171 -3.19 10.98 -18.56
N GLY A 172 -3.37 11.89 -17.59
CA GLY A 172 -2.97 13.29 -17.72
C GLY A 172 -1.47 13.44 -17.92
N LEU A 173 -0.69 12.72 -17.10
CA LEU A 173 0.76 12.71 -17.14
C LEU A 173 1.32 12.22 -18.49
N SER A 174 0.64 11.32 -19.19
CA SER A 174 1.08 10.80 -20.49
C SER A 174 1.32 11.88 -21.56
N ARG A 175 0.80 13.09 -21.34
CA ARG A 175 1.00 14.28 -22.19
C ARG A 175 1.96 15.31 -21.59
N GLN A 176 2.53 15.04 -20.42
CA GLN A 176 3.30 16.00 -19.61
C GLN A 176 4.70 15.46 -19.22
N LEU A 177 5.21 14.45 -19.89
CA LEU A 177 6.55 13.90 -19.64
C LEU A 177 7.62 14.87 -20.21
N TYR A 178 7.66 16.07 -19.66
CA TYR A 178 8.45 17.20 -20.16
C TYR A 178 9.85 17.27 -19.55
N GLY A 179 10.78 17.83 -20.34
CA GLY A 179 12.10 18.28 -19.88
C GLY A 179 12.24 19.79 -19.96
N LEU A 180 13.32 20.31 -19.42
CA LEU A 180 13.64 21.72 -19.42
C LEU A 180 14.36 22.12 -20.72
N THR A 181 14.08 23.31 -21.23
CA THR A 181 14.90 23.97 -22.25
C THR A 181 15.69 25.08 -21.59
N MET A 182 16.99 25.12 -21.81
CA MET A 182 17.91 26.08 -21.22
C MET A 182 18.78 26.75 -22.26
N HIS A 183 19.30 27.94 -21.96
CA HIS A 183 20.22 28.64 -22.86
C HIS A 183 21.59 27.97 -22.90
N SER A 184 22.16 27.90 -24.11
CA SER A 184 23.53 27.44 -24.30
C SER A 184 24.52 28.57 -24.10
N GLU A 185 25.69 28.27 -23.56
CA GLU A 185 26.82 29.20 -23.48
C GLU A 185 27.49 29.45 -24.87
N ARG A 186 27.14 28.63 -25.87
CA ARG A 186 27.73 28.70 -27.21
C ARG A 186 26.76 29.36 -28.20
N PRO A 187 27.26 30.31 -29.04
CA PRO A 187 26.45 30.86 -30.12
C PRO A 187 25.96 29.77 -31.06
N GLY A 188 24.72 29.88 -31.53
CA GLY A 188 24.15 28.92 -32.49
C GLY A 188 23.93 27.51 -31.95
N HIS A 189 23.75 27.37 -30.63
CA HIS A 189 23.45 26.10 -29.99
C HIS A 189 22.13 26.17 -29.22
N ARG A 190 21.42 25.06 -29.16
CA ARG A 190 20.24 24.83 -28.33
C ARG A 190 20.51 23.69 -27.36
N MET A 191 20.15 23.89 -26.10
CA MET A 191 20.31 22.90 -25.05
C MET A 191 18.96 22.59 -24.40
N TYR A 192 18.68 21.30 -24.15
CA TYR A 192 17.46 20.86 -23.51
C TYR A 192 17.65 19.50 -22.83
N GLU A 193 16.77 19.19 -21.92
CA GLU A 193 16.64 17.87 -21.29
C GLU A 193 15.44 17.14 -21.85
N GLN A 194 15.54 15.82 -21.95
CA GLN A 194 14.40 14.94 -22.23
C GLN A 194 14.51 13.66 -21.41
N TYR A 195 13.38 13.02 -21.24
CA TYR A 195 13.26 11.82 -20.43
C TYR A 195 12.93 10.61 -21.30
N HIS A 196 13.61 9.49 -21.03
CA HIS A 196 13.45 8.23 -21.74
C HIS A 196 13.15 7.11 -20.76
N PRO A 197 12.35 6.09 -21.13
CA PRO A 197 12.06 4.95 -20.27
C PRO A 197 13.35 4.21 -19.86
N LEU A 198 13.33 3.61 -18.68
CA LEU A 198 14.46 2.86 -18.13
C LEU A 198 14.55 1.44 -18.69
N GLY A 199 13.41 0.75 -18.79
CA GLY A 199 13.38 -0.65 -19.17
C GLY A 199 12.43 -1.50 -18.33
N ILE A 200 12.97 -2.49 -17.62
CA ILE A 200 12.19 -3.32 -16.71
C ILE A 200 12.19 -2.69 -15.32
N VAL A 201 11.02 -2.49 -14.74
CA VAL A 201 10.83 -2.07 -13.35
C VAL A 201 10.41 -3.27 -12.53
N GLY A 202 11.24 -3.67 -11.58
CA GLY A 202 10.89 -4.68 -10.58
C GLY A 202 10.14 -4.02 -9.42
N ILE A 203 8.94 -4.50 -9.10
CA ILE A 203 8.11 -3.95 -8.03
C ILE A 203 7.91 -5.02 -6.96
N ILE A 204 8.30 -4.72 -5.71
CA ILE A 204 8.07 -5.57 -4.54
C ILE A 204 7.13 -4.82 -3.62
N SER A 205 5.91 -5.33 -3.42
CA SER A 205 4.91 -4.67 -2.59
C SER A 205 4.63 -5.41 -1.28
N ALA A 206 4.27 -4.64 -0.25
CA ALA A 206 3.95 -5.16 1.08
C ALA A 206 2.49 -5.62 1.19
N PHE A 207 2.21 -6.38 2.25
CA PHE A 207 0.88 -6.98 2.47
C PHE A 207 -0.19 -5.96 2.88
N ASN A 208 0.20 -4.84 3.50
CA ASN A 208 -0.72 -3.89 4.12
C ASN A 208 -1.47 -2.99 3.12
N PHE A 209 -0.90 -2.78 1.94
CA PHE A 209 -1.54 -2.15 0.77
C PHE A 209 -1.30 -3.04 -0.46
N PRO A 210 -1.97 -4.20 -0.53
CA PRO A 210 -1.64 -5.23 -1.50
C PRO A 210 -1.93 -4.86 -2.95
N VAL A 211 -2.71 -3.81 -3.21
CA VAL A 211 -3.09 -3.42 -4.58
C VAL A 211 -2.76 -1.96 -4.92
N ALA A 212 -2.93 -1.02 -3.98
CA ALA A 212 -2.76 0.41 -4.23
C ALA A 212 -1.32 0.77 -4.59
N VAL A 213 -0.35 0.44 -3.72
CA VAL A 213 1.06 0.81 -3.89
C VAL A 213 1.67 0.23 -5.18
N TRP A 214 1.33 -1.01 -5.52
CA TRP A 214 1.73 -1.57 -6.81
C TRP A 214 1.21 -0.72 -7.98
N SER A 215 -0.03 -0.28 -7.92
CA SER A 215 -0.62 0.52 -9.00
C SER A 215 0.01 1.91 -9.12
N TRP A 216 0.41 2.54 -8.00
CA TRP A 216 1.12 3.82 -8.01
C TRP A 216 2.39 3.75 -8.84
N ASN A 217 3.16 2.68 -8.65
CA ASN A 217 4.37 2.42 -9.42
C ASN A 217 4.06 2.07 -10.88
N THR A 218 3.19 1.10 -11.07
CA THR A 218 2.97 0.47 -12.38
C THR A 218 2.33 1.39 -13.40
N MET A 219 1.31 2.18 -13.00
CA MET A 219 0.61 3.06 -13.94
C MET A 219 1.52 4.19 -14.43
N LEU A 220 2.40 4.72 -13.55
CA LEU A 220 3.42 5.68 -13.95
C LEU A 220 4.49 5.05 -14.86
N ALA A 221 5.04 3.90 -14.47
CA ALA A 221 6.04 3.20 -15.26
C ALA A 221 5.52 2.89 -16.69
N TRP A 222 4.29 2.41 -16.82
CA TRP A 222 3.71 2.11 -18.13
C TRP A 222 3.55 3.34 -19.01
N VAL A 223 3.05 4.47 -18.49
CA VAL A 223 2.94 5.69 -19.30
C VAL A 223 4.31 6.28 -19.64
N CYS A 224 5.31 6.11 -18.78
CA CYS A 224 6.71 6.45 -19.06
C CYS A 224 7.32 5.56 -20.15
N GLY A 225 6.78 4.36 -20.38
CA GLY A 225 7.22 3.45 -21.43
C GLY A 225 8.02 2.24 -20.94
N ASP A 226 8.04 2.03 -19.63
CA ASP A 226 8.64 0.87 -18.98
C ASP A 226 7.69 -0.32 -18.97
N VAL A 227 8.22 -1.49 -18.68
CA VAL A 227 7.49 -2.73 -18.41
C VAL A 227 7.72 -3.16 -16.98
N CYS A 228 6.76 -3.85 -16.37
CA CYS A 228 6.80 -4.13 -14.93
C CYS A 228 6.80 -5.62 -14.63
N ILE A 229 7.63 -6.02 -13.66
CA ILE A 229 7.57 -7.34 -13.02
C ILE A 229 7.20 -7.12 -11.55
N TRP A 230 6.04 -7.60 -11.16
CA TRP A 230 5.51 -7.44 -9.82
C TRP A 230 5.65 -8.71 -8.97
N LYS A 231 6.23 -8.57 -7.79
CA LYS A 231 6.22 -9.55 -6.72
C LYS A 231 5.39 -9.03 -5.55
N PRO A 232 4.12 -9.45 -5.39
CA PRO A 232 3.33 -9.12 -4.21
C PRO A 232 3.88 -9.83 -2.95
N SER A 233 3.43 -9.39 -1.78
CA SER A 233 3.71 -10.10 -0.54
C SER A 233 3.10 -11.50 -0.57
N GLU A 234 3.83 -12.48 -0.05
CA GLU A 234 3.36 -13.86 0.15
C GLU A 234 2.22 -13.96 1.18
N LYS A 235 1.97 -12.91 1.96
CA LYS A 235 0.86 -12.84 2.92
C LYS A 235 -0.47 -12.43 2.28
N ALA A 236 -0.44 -11.81 1.08
CA ALA A 236 -1.63 -11.38 0.34
C ALA A 236 -1.50 -11.66 -1.18
N PRO A 237 -1.21 -12.90 -1.60
CA PRO A 237 -0.90 -13.23 -2.99
C PRO A 237 -2.13 -13.22 -3.91
N LEU A 238 -3.35 -13.43 -3.38
CA LEU A 238 -4.56 -13.50 -4.19
C LEU A 238 -4.97 -12.13 -4.74
N CYS A 239 -4.67 -11.06 -4.01
CA CYS A 239 -4.83 -9.70 -4.51
C CYS A 239 -4.01 -9.48 -5.78
N GLY A 240 -2.77 -9.99 -5.83
CA GLY A 240 -1.93 -9.96 -7.03
C GLY A 240 -2.52 -10.73 -8.20
N ILE A 241 -3.01 -11.94 -7.94
CA ILE A 241 -3.70 -12.76 -8.96
C ILE A 241 -4.91 -12.01 -9.52
N ALA A 242 -5.76 -11.43 -8.65
CA ALA A 242 -6.95 -10.69 -9.04
C ALA A 242 -6.61 -9.48 -9.93
N CYS A 243 -5.62 -8.68 -9.54
CA CYS A 243 -5.17 -7.53 -10.32
C CYS A 243 -4.68 -7.95 -11.71
N GLN A 244 -3.86 -8.99 -11.80
CA GLN A 244 -3.35 -9.49 -13.08
C GLN A 244 -4.48 -10.00 -13.98
N GLN A 245 -5.51 -10.67 -13.42
CA GLN A 245 -6.69 -11.09 -14.17
C GLN A 245 -7.53 -9.92 -14.70
N ILE A 246 -7.69 -8.86 -13.90
CA ILE A 246 -8.43 -7.66 -14.32
C ILE A 246 -7.70 -6.95 -15.46
N ILE A 247 -6.37 -6.78 -15.33
CA ILE A 247 -5.54 -6.09 -16.34
C ILE A 247 -5.48 -6.89 -17.64
N SER A 248 -5.35 -8.21 -17.57
CA SER A 248 -5.29 -9.06 -18.74
C SER A 248 -6.52 -8.91 -19.66
N ASN A 249 -7.72 -8.60 -19.10
CA ASN A 249 -8.90 -8.31 -19.91
C ASN A 249 -8.70 -7.06 -20.79
N VAL A 250 -8.02 -6.02 -20.28
CA VAL A 250 -7.74 -4.80 -21.03
C VAL A 250 -6.62 -5.03 -22.03
N PHE A 251 -5.56 -5.73 -21.62
CA PHE A 251 -4.41 -6.03 -22.47
C PHE A 251 -4.83 -6.85 -23.70
N LYS A 252 -5.67 -7.85 -23.51
CA LYS A 252 -6.24 -8.64 -24.59
C LYS A 252 -6.97 -7.79 -25.64
N ARG A 253 -7.84 -6.87 -25.17
CA ARG A 253 -8.60 -5.99 -26.08
C ARG A 253 -7.70 -5.04 -26.89
N ASN A 254 -6.57 -4.63 -26.33
CA ASN A 254 -5.63 -3.70 -26.94
C ASN A 254 -4.42 -4.41 -27.58
N GLN A 255 -4.36 -5.73 -27.61
CA GLN A 255 -3.23 -6.52 -28.14
C GLN A 255 -1.88 -6.10 -27.55
N VAL A 256 -1.88 -5.80 -26.24
CA VAL A 256 -0.65 -5.43 -25.52
C VAL A 256 0.30 -6.63 -25.50
N PRO A 257 1.60 -6.45 -25.80
CA PRO A 257 2.55 -7.55 -25.79
C PRO A 257 2.67 -8.27 -24.45
N GLU A 258 2.86 -9.59 -24.48
CA GLU A 258 3.27 -10.35 -23.30
C GLU A 258 4.60 -9.81 -22.78
N GLY A 259 4.71 -9.59 -21.47
CA GLY A 259 5.89 -9.02 -20.82
C GLY A 259 5.74 -7.57 -20.37
N VAL A 260 4.69 -6.85 -20.78
CA VAL A 260 4.43 -5.48 -20.30
C VAL A 260 3.99 -5.50 -18.83
N SER A 261 3.13 -6.45 -18.44
CA SER A 261 2.71 -6.67 -17.04
C SER A 261 3.03 -8.11 -16.66
N CYS A 262 4.02 -8.29 -15.83
CA CYS A 262 4.39 -9.61 -15.33
C CYS A 262 4.09 -9.73 -13.84
N LEU A 263 3.62 -10.91 -13.44
CA LEU A 263 3.40 -11.27 -12.03
C LEU A 263 4.26 -12.49 -11.69
N ILE A 264 4.95 -12.42 -10.55
CA ILE A 264 5.70 -13.53 -9.95
C ILE A 264 5.33 -13.65 -8.47
N ASN A 265 5.05 -14.85 -8.00
CA ASN A 265 4.74 -15.11 -6.60
C ASN A 265 5.83 -15.96 -5.94
N GLY A 266 6.16 -15.64 -4.70
CA GLY A 266 7.13 -16.38 -3.93
C GLY A 266 7.53 -15.63 -2.67
N GLY A 267 8.32 -16.27 -1.84
CA GLY A 267 8.88 -15.70 -0.63
C GLY A 267 10.07 -14.77 -0.90
N ARG A 268 10.95 -14.71 0.12
CA ARG A 268 12.16 -13.89 0.11
C ARG A 268 13.08 -14.18 -1.11
N GLU A 269 13.28 -15.45 -1.43
CA GLU A 269 14.17 -15.88 -2.50
C GLU A 269 13.81 -15.25 -3.86
N VAL A 270 12.51 -15.22 -4.21
CA VAL A 270 12.04 -14.60 -5.46
C VAL A 270 12.28 -13.08 -5.46
N GLY A 271 12.19 -12.43 -4.30
CA GLY A 271 12.56 -11.02 -4.14
C GLY A 271 14.08 -10.77 -4.31
N GLU A 272 14.91 -11.69 -3.83
CA GLU A 272 16.35 -11.66 -4.01
C GLU A 272 16.76 -11.82 -5.49
N TRP A 273 16.08 -12.70 -6.24
CA TRP A 273 16.32 -12.78 -7.70
C TRP A 273 16.08 -11.45 -8.39
N LEU A 274 14.99 -10.75 -8.08
CA LEU A 274 14.70 -9.42 -8.64
C LEU A 274 15.80 -8.41 -8.31
N SER A 275 16.21 -8.32 -7.04
CA SER A 275 17.14 -7.29 -6.58
C SER A 275 18.57 -7.48 -7.09
N HIS A 276 18.99 -8.72 -7.34
CA HIS A 276 20.31 -9.03 -7.87
C HIS A 276 20.39 -9.07 -9.41
N ASP A 277 19.24 -9.03 -10.12
CA ASP A 277 19.24 -9.19 -11.58
C ASP A 277 19.68 -7.89 -12.30
N PRO A 278 20.83 -7.88 -12.99
CA PRO A 278 21.33 -6.67 -13.67
C PRO A 278 20.45 -6.24 -14.87
N ARG A 279 19.56 -7.12 -15.34
CA ARG A 279 18.62 -6.81 -16.43
C ARG A 279 17.48 -5.89 -15.98
N ILE A 280 17.32 -5.67 -14.65
CA ILE A 280 16.27 -4.85 -14.06
C ILE A 280 16.89 -3.54 -13.53
N PRO A 281 16.84 -2.45 -14.28
CA PRO A 281 17.51 -1.19 -13.93
C PRO A 281 16.94 -0.50 -12.68
N LEU A 282 15.66 -0.71 -12.36
CA LEU A 282 15.01 -0.10 -11.19
C LEU A 282 14.27 -1.16 -10.37
N ILE A 283 14.52 -1.17 -9.07
CA ILE A 283 13.71 -1.88 -8.08
C ILE A 283 12.95 -0.87 -7.23
N SER A 284 11.63 -0.91 -7.28
CA SER A 284 10.75 -0.24 -6.32
C SER A 284 10.32 -1.26 -5.26
N ALA A 285 10.62 -0.99 -4.00
CA ALA A 285 10.35 -1.94 -2.93
C ALA A 285 9.70 -1.26 -1.71
N THR A 286 8.53 -1.76 -1.34
CA THR A 286 7.79 -1.34 -0.14
C THR A 286 7.82 -2.47 0.89
N GLY A 287 8.27 -2.17 2.11
CA GLY A 287 8.34 -3.17 3.17
C GLY A 287 9.08 -2.71 4.42
N SER A 288 9.68 -3.66 5.16
CA SER A 288 10.41 -3.35 6.38
C SER A 288 11.78 -2.71 6.08
N THR A 289 12.27 -1.87 7.01
CA THR A 289 13.62 -1.30 6.96
C THR A 289 14.70 -2.38 6.75
N ARG A 290 14.57 -3.54 7.41
CA ARG A 290 15.49 -4.68 7.20
C ARG A 290 15.52 -5.17 5.75
N MET A 291 14.34 -5.31 5.12
CA MET A 291 14.24 -5.71 3.71
C MET A 291 14.84 -4.63 2.81
N GLY A 292 14.51 -3.35 3.07
CA GLY A 292 15.01 -2.23 2.29
C GLY A 292 16.53 -2.11 2.32
N LYS A 293 17.16 -2.30 3.49
CA LYS A 293 18.63 -2.32 3.62
C LYS A 293 19.25 -3.45 2.78
N ALA A 294 18.66 -4.65 2.76
CA ALA A 294 19.14 -5.77 1.95
C ALA A 294 18.99 -5.50 0.44
N ILE A 295 17.84 -5.00 0.01
CA ILE A 295 17.59 -4.64 -1.40
C ILE A 295 18.49 -3.49 -1.84
N GLY A 296 18.60 -2.43 -1.03
CA GLY A 296 19.46 -1.28 -1.34
C GLY A 296 20.91 -1.67 -1.53
N ALA A 297 21.43 -2.56 -0.68
CA ALA A 297 22.80 -3.09 -0.81
C ALA A 297 22.97 -3.89 -2.12
N ALA A 298 22.06 -4.84 -2.40
CA ALA A 298 22.13 -5.68 -3.59
C ALA A 298 22.01 -4.87 -4.89
N VAL A 299 21.10 -3.89 -4.92
CA VAL A 299 20.91 -3.01 -6.08
C VAL A 299 22.09 -2.05 -6.24
N GLY A 300 22.64 -1.52 -5.14
CA GLY A 300 23.81 -0.63 -5.14
C GLY A 300 25.08 -1.34 -5.63
N GLU A 301 25.30 -2.59 -5.23
CA GLU A 301 26.44 -3.41 -5.67
C GLU A 301 26.53 -3.52 -7.21
N ARG A 302 25.39 -3.60 -7.88
CA ARG A 302 25.31 -3.67 -9.36
C ARG A 302 25.07 -2.33 -10.04
N LEU A 303 25.18 -1.19 -9.30
CA LEU A 303 24.94 0.17 -9.79
C LEU A 303 23.53 0.36 -10.39
N GLY A 304 22.54 -0.40 -9.91
CA GLY A 304 21.14 -0.24 -10.25
C GLY A 304 20.51 0.93 -9.51
N ARG A 305 19.23 1.18 -9.78
CA ARG A 305 18.44 2.19 -9.07
C ARG A 305 17.45 1.51 -8.11
N SER A 306 17.26 2.11 -6.95
CA SER A 306 16.24 1.68 -6.00
C SER A 306 15.32 2.85 -5.62
N LEU A 307 14.04 2.55 -5.47
CA LEU A 307 13.05 3.37 -4.80
C LEU A 307 12.58 2.55 -3.60
N LEU A 308 12.79 3.07 -2.40
CA LEU A 308 12.55 2.33 -1.16
C LEU A 308 11.52 3.08 -0.32
N GLU A 309 10.40 2.43 -0.05
CA GLU A 309 9.35 2.92 0.85
C GLU A 309 9.21 1.95 2.02
N LEU A 310 9.79 2.32 3.15
CA LEU A 310 9.98 1.43 4.28
C LEU A 310 9.13 1.87 5.49
N GLY A 311 9.56 1.49 6.69
CA GLY A 311 8.86 1.79 7.91
C GLY A 311 8.77 3.27 8.26
N GLY A 312 7.83 3.62 9.13
CA GLY A 312 7.65 4.94 9.69
C GLY A 312 7.43 4.91 11.20
N ASN A 313 7.83 5.95 11.88
CA ASN A 313 7.58 6.12 13.32
C ASN A 313 6.92 7.48 13.58
N ASN A 314 5.79 7.66 12.96
CA ASN A 314 5.16 8.95 12.72
C ASN A 314 4.60 9.56 13.99
N ALA A 315 4.79 10.88 14.17
CA ALA A 315 4.25 11.62 15.29
C ALA A 315 3.21 12.65 14.86
N ILE A 316 2.26 12.91 15.76
CA ILE A 316 1.42 14.11 15.72
C ILE A 316 1.76 14.98 16.93
N ILE A 317 2.12 16.23 16.68
CA ILE A 317 2.29 17.25 17.70
C ILE A 317 0.93 17.89 17.99
N ILE A 318 0.51 17.92 19.26
CA ILE A 318 -0.73 18.59 19.69
C ILE A 318 -0.33 19.87 20.43
N SER A 319 -0.52 21.00 19.77
CA SER A 319 -0.23 22.32 20.34
C SER A 319 -1.25 22.74 21.42
N GLU A 320 -0.89 23.67 22.30
CA GLU A 320 -1.84 24.33 23.20
C GLU A 320 -2.92 25.12 22.44
N HIS A 321 -2.63 25.49 21.18
CA HIS A 321 -3.55 26.20 20.27
C HIS A 321 -4.35 25.25 19.35
N ALA A 322 -4.30 23.94 19.59
CA ALA A 322 -5.02 22.97 18.76
C ALA A 322 -6.53 22.98 19.02
N ASP A 323 -7.30 22.76 17.95
CA ASP A 323 -8.68 22.26 18.11
C ASP A 323 -8.63 20.82 18.58
N LEU A 324 -8.92 20.58 19.85
CA LEU A 324 -8.78 19.26 20.47
C LEU A 324 -9.80 18.23 19.97
N ASP A 325 -10.96 18.65 19.49
CA ASP A 325 -11.98 17.72 18.99
C ASP A 325 -11.64 17.24 17.58
N MET A 326 -11.24 18.14 16.71
CA MET A 326 -10.70 17.79 15.39
C MET A 326 -9.42 16.94 15.51
N SER A 327 -8.50 17.33 16.40
CA SER A 327 -7.25 16.62 16.66
C SER A 327 -7.50 15.18 17.12
N LEU A 328 -8.52 14.96 17.97
CA LEU A 328 -8.87 13.64 18.47
C LEU A 328 -9.23 12.67 17.32
N ILE A 329 -10.03 13.14 16.37
CA ILE A 329 -10.46 12.34 15.21
C ILE A 329 -9.22 11.91 14.38
N GLY A 330 -8.35 12.87 14.04
CA GLY A 330 -7.13 12.61 13.29
C GLY A 330 -6.17 11.65 14.00
N CYS A 331 -6.00 11.82 15.31
CA CYS A 331 -5.13 10.96 16.12
C CYS A 331 -5.67 9.52 16.24
N VAL A 332 -6.96 9.36 16.52
CA VAL A 332 -7.57 8.02 16.65
C VAL A 332 -7.52 7.28 15.32
N PHE A 333 -7.95 7.92 14.23
CA PHE A 333 -7.90 7.30 12.91
C PHE A 333 -6.46 6.94 12.50
N GLY A 334 -5.51 7.87 12.68
CA GLY A 334 -4.11 7.64 12.35
C GLY A 334 -3.48 6.48 13.13
N ALA A 335 -3.87 6.29 14.39
CA ALA A 335 -3.29 5.27 15.26
C ALA A 335 -3.91 3.87 15.06
N VAL A 336 -5.23 3.78 14.78
CA VAL A 336 -5.93 2.48 14.75
C VAL A 336 -6.35 2.04 13.36
N GLY A 337 -6.31 2.91 12.35
CA GLY A 337 -6.59 2.57 10.96
C GLY A 337 -5.73 1.38 10.51
N THR A 338 -6.32 0.44 9.76
CA THR A 338 -5.67 -0.82 9.36
C THR A 338 -5.04 -1.59 10.54
N ALA A 339 -5.61 -1.46 11.75
CA ALA A 339 -5.04 -2.01 13.00
C ALA A 339 -3.60 -1.55 13.25
N GLY A 340 -3.26 -0.28 12.95
CA GLY A 340 -1.89 0.26 13.09
C GLY A 340 -0.88 -0.29 12.08
N GLN A 341 -1.33 -0.99 11.02
CA GLN A 341 -0.47 -1.62 10.02
C GLN A 341 -0.29 -0.77 8.76
N ARG A 342 -0.10 0.55 8.95
CA ARG A 342 0.32 1.46 7.88
C ARG A 342 1.73 1.97 8.15
N CYS A 343 2.52 2.15 7.12
CA CYS A 343 3.79 2.86 7.24
C CYS A 343 3.60 4.29 7.79
N THR A 344 2.45 4.91 7.51
CA THR A 344 2.04 6.24 8.00
C THR A 344 1.23 6.21 9.30
N SER A 345 1.04 5.06 9.97
CA SER A 345 0.33 5.01 11.25
C SER A 345 0.92 5.97 12.27
N THR A 346 0.07 6.70 12.97
CA THR A 346 0.48 7.52 14.12
C THR A 346 0.90 6.61 15.26
N ARG A 347 2.17 6.67 15.63
CA ARG A 347 2.75 5.85 16.71
C ARG A 347 3.07 6.66 17.94
N ARG A 348 3.30 7.97 17.78
CA ARG A 348 3.66 8.88 18.85
C ARG A 348 2.74 10.10 18.82
N LEU A 349 2.22 10.50 20.00
CA LEU A 349 1.58 11.81 20.21
C LEU A 349 2.45 12.63 21.15
N ILE A 350 2.92 13.77 20.66
CA ILE A 350 3.74 14.73 21.37
C ILE A 350 2.81 15.88 21.75
N ILE A 351 2.38 15.95 23.02
CA ILE A 351 1.26 16.76 23.48
C ILE A 351 1.76 17.87 24.40
N HIS A 352 1.39 19.13 24.10
CA HIS A 352 1.74 20.26 24.94
C HIS A 352 1.20 20.07 26.37
N GLU A 353 2.04 20.35 27.39
CA GLU A 353 1.73 20.06 28.79
C GLU A 353 0.42 20.70 29.29
N LYS A 354 0.07 21.91 28.82
CA LYS A 354 -1.17 22.60 29.18
C LYS A 354 -2.44 21.88 28.76
N VAL A 355 -2.42 21.16 27.66
CA VAL A 355 -3.58 20.41 27.11
C VAL A 355 -3.51 18.92 27.34
N TYR A 356 -2.39 18.41 27.84
CA TYR A 356 -2.09 17.00 27.98
C TYR A 356 -3.19 16.22 28.73
N LYS A 357 -3.55 16.68 29.93
CA LYS A 357 -4.54 16.00 30.76
C LYS A 357 -5.90 15.91 30.05
N LYS A 358 -6.39 17.07 29.57
CA LYS A 358 -7.69 17.17 28.90
C LYS A 358 -7.73 16.32 27.63
N PHE A 359 -6.66 16.35 26.81
CA PHE A 359 -6.59 15.59 25.58
C PHE A 359 -6.50 14.08 25.82
N THR A 360 -5.66 13.67 26.80
CA THR A 360 -5.51 12.25 27.17
C THR A 360 -6.81 11.63 27.67
N GLU A 361 -7.59 12.36 28.50
CA GLU A 361 -8.89 11.90 28.97
C GLU A 361 -9.87 11.69 27.80
N LYS A 362 -9.93 12.62 26.83
CA LYS A 362 -10.73 12.45 25.61
C LYS A 362 -10.28 11.25 24.79
N LEU A 363 -8.96 11.07 24.61
CA LEU A 363 -8.38 9.98 23.84
C LEU A 363 -8.71 8.62 24.45
N VAL A 364 -8.53 8.46 25.76
CA VAL A 364 -8.86 7.22 26.49
C VAL A 364 -10.36 6.87 26.34
N ASN A 365 -11.24 7.89 26.40
CA ASN A 365 -12.67 7.68 26.20
C ASN A 365 -13.02 7.30 24.76
N ALA A 366 -12.34 7.85 23.76
CA ALA A 366 -12.50 7.47 22.36
C ALA A 366 -12.07 6.01 22.11
N TYR A 367 -10.96 5.58 22.70
CA TYR A 367 -10.47 4.20 22.58
C TYR A 367 -11.45 3.16 23.14
N LYS A 368 -12.21 3.50 24.17
CA LYS A 368 -13.28 2.61 24.71
C LYS A 368 -14.44 2.38 23.73
N GLN A 369 -14.61 3.26 22.75
CA GLN A 369 -15.71 3.20 21.78
C GLN A 369 -15.31 2.50 20.48
N ILE A 370 -14.04 2.11 20.32
CA ILE A 370 -13.54 1.44 19.12
C ILE A 370 -14.19 0.05 19.02
N LYS A 371 -14.86 -0.18 17.91
CA LYS A 371 -15.45 -1.48 17.58
C LYS A 371 -14.47 -2.30 16.78
N ILE A 372 -14.10 -3.47 17.33
CA ILE A 372 -13.15 -4.39 16.73
C ILE A 372 -13.90 -5.64 16.31
N GLY A 373 -13.72 -6.07 15.06
CA GLY A 373 -14.41 -7.27 14.58
C GLY A 373 -14.17 -7.54 13.10
N ASN A 374 -15.04 -8.36 12.53
CA ASN A 374 -14.95 -8.72 11.12
C ASN A 374 -14.91 -7.47 10.23
N PRO A 375 -13.84 -7.26 9.45
CA PRO A 375 -13.68 -6.05 8.63
C PRO A 375 -14.70 -5.90 7.50
N LEU A 376 -15.36 -6.99 7.09
CA LEU A 376 -16.44 -6.96 6.10
C LEU A 376 -17.79 -6.49 6.68
N ASP A 377 -17.88 -6.26 7.99
CA ASP A 377 -19.02 -5.64 8.65
C ASP A 377 -18.70 -4.16 8.89
N GLU A 378 -19.37 -3.27 8.16
CA GLU A 378 -19.15 -1.81 8.18
C GLU A 378 -19.37 -1.17 9.56
N LYS A 379 -19.94 -1.91 10.52
CA LYS A 379 -20.09 -1.45 11.91
C LYS A 379 -18.79 -1.50 12.70
N ASN A 380 -17.79 -2.24 12.23
CA ASN A 380 -16.51 -2.38 12.88
C ASN A 380 -15.50 -1.35 12.33
N HIS A 381 -14.77 -0.74 13.23
CA HIS A 381 -13.74 0.27 12.90
C HIS A 381 -12.39 -0.38 12.59
N VAL A 382 -12.06 -1.48 13.28
CA VAL A 382 -10.74 -2.11 13.26
C VAL A 382 -10.90 -3.61 13.03
N GLY A 383 -10.16 -4.13 12.08
CA GLY A 383 -10.02 -5.56 11.80
C GLY A 383 -8.86 -6.21 12.56
N PRO A 384 -8.45 -7.43 12.14
CA PRO A 384 -7.33 -8.16 12.75
C PRO A 384 -5.96 -7.64 12.27
N LEU A 385 -4.90 -8.03 12.99
CA LEU A 385 -3.54 -8.05 12.46
C LEU A 385 -3.41 -9.15 11.40
N ILE A 386 -2.41 -9.01 10.52
CA ILE A 386 -2.24 -9.91 9.36
C ILE A 386 -2.03 -11.38 9.75
N ASP A 387 -1.33 -11.65 10.86
CA ASP A 387 -1.01 -13.01 11.31
C ASP A 387 -0.65 -13.04 12.80
N LYS A 388 -0.34 -14.24 13.28
CA LYS A 388 0.07 -14.47 14.69
C LYS A 388 1.44 -13.92 15.03
N ASP A 389 2.34 -13.79 14.06
CA ASP A 389 3.67 -13.19 14.27
C ASP A 389 3.53 -11.70 14.57
N ALA A 390 2.62 -11.01 13.86
CA ALA A 390 2.27 -9.63 14.15
C ALA A 390 1.64 -9.48 15.55
N VAL A 391 0.80 -10.44 15.98
CA VAL A 391 0.23 -10.47 17.34
C VAL A 391 1.33 -10.67 18.39
N ALA A 392 2.28 -11.57 18.15
CA ALA A 392 3.40 -11.79 19.06
C ALA A 392 4.27 -10.54 19.19
N ALA A 393 4.61 -9.89 18.09
CA ALA A 393 5.37 -8.64 18.09
C ALA A 393 4.62 -7.50 18.82
N TYR A 394 3.30 -7.41 18.64
CA TYR A 394 2.45 -6.48 19.38
C TYR A 394 2.51 -6.68 20.89
N LEU A 395 2.39 -7.92 21.36
CA LEU A 395 2.45 -8.24 22.79
C LEU A 395 3.84 -7.96 23.37
N GLN A 396 4.89 -8.36 22.67
CA GLN A 396 6.28 -8.09 23.06
C GLN A 396 6.56 -6.60 23.20
N ALA A 397 6.04 -5.77 22.29
CA ALA A 397 6.23 -4.32 22.34
C ALA A 397 5.55 -3.67 23.56
N ILE A 398 4.36 -4.14 23.96
CA ILE A 398 3.69 -3.65 25.18
C ILE A 398 4.52 -4.01 26.40
N GLU A 399 5.00 -5.26 26.52
CA GLU A 399 5.82 -5.68 27.66
C GLU A 399 7.18 -4.95 27.68
N ALA A 400 7.81 -4.74 26.55
CA ALA A 400 9.03 -3.93 26.47
C ALA A 400 8.80 -2.49 26.93
N ALA A 401 7.70 -1.86 26.51
CA ALA A 401 7.37 -0.49 26.95
C ALA A 401 7.14 -0.42 28.48
N LYS A 402 6.48 -1.41 29.07
CA LYS A 402 6.30 -1.52 30.52
C LYS A 402 7.66 -1.68 31.23
N ALA A 403 8.53 -2.55 30.71
CA ALA A 403 9.86 -2.81 31.28
C ALA A 403 10.77 -1.56 31.23
N GLU A 404 10.61 -0.70 30.22
CA GLU A 404 11.33 0.58 30.11
C GLU A 404 10.71 1.71 30.98
N GLY A 405 9.65 1.41 31.73
CA GLY A 405 8.97 2.33 32.64
C GLY A 405 7.76 3.05 32.04
N GLY A 406 7.22 2.56 30.95
CA GLY A 406 6.00 3.06 30.34
C GLY A 406 4.76 2.84 31.21
N LYS A 407 3.87 3.84 31.27
CA LYS A 407 2.61 3.75 32.00
C LYS A 407 1.46 3.45 31.05
N VAL A 408 0.83 2.30 31.20
CA VAL A 408 -0.33 1.91 30.38
C VAL A 408 -1.55 2.72 30.78
N LEU A 409 -2.14 3.41 29.81
CA LEU A 409 -3.36 4.22 29.98
C LEU A 409 -4.59 3.51 29.40
N VAL A 410 -4.39 2.73 28.32
CA VAL A 410 -5.40 1.84 27.74
C VAL A 410 -4.75 0.47 27.55
N GLU A 411 -5.29 -0.51 28.24
CA GLU A 411 -4.76 -1.88 28.20
C GLU A 411 -5.02 -2.54 26.85
N GLY A 412 -3.95 -3.00 26.23
CA GLY A 412 -4.00 -3.83 25.03
C GLY A 412 -4.38 -5.27 25.33
N GLY A 413 -4.12 -6.14 24.35
CA GLY A 413 -4.28 -7.60 24.52
C GLY A 413 -5.03 -8.26 23.39
N VAL A 414 -4.97 -9.59 23.35
CA VAL A 414 -5.63 -10.40 22.31
C VAL A 414 -7.10 -10.63 22.68
N LEU A 415 -7.98 -10.40 21.71
CA LEU A 415 -9.41 -10.72 21.84
C LEU A 415 -9.63 -12.23 21.64
N LYS A 416 -10.50 -12.81 22.47
CA LYS A 416 -10.83 -14.24 22.47
C LYS A 416 -12.35 -14.44 22.42
N GLY A 417 -12.80 -15.60 21.96
CA GLY A 417 -14.19 -15.99 21.91
C GLY A 417 -14.78 -15.91 20.50
N LYS A 418 -16.11 -15.97 20.43
CA LYS A 418 -16.84 -16.02 19.16
C LYS A 418 -16.58 -14.77 18.29
N GLY A 419 -16.13 -15.00 17.06
CA GLY A 419 -15.77 -13.97 16.08
C GLY A 419 -14.29 -13.57 16.10
N TYR A 420 -13.48 -14.17 17.00
CA TYR A 420 -12.04 -13.92 17.13
C TYR A 420 -11.21 -15.20 17.02
N GLU A 421 -11.75 -16.23 16.37
CA GLU A 421 -11.18 -17.58 16.30
C GLU A 421 -9.82 -17.63 15.59
N SER A 422 -9.54 -16.67 14.69
CA SER A 422 -8.23 -16.55 14.05
C SER A 422 -7.09 -16.29 15.05
N GLY A 423 -7.41 -15.69 16.21
CA GLY A 423 -6.42 -15.24 17.20
C GLY A 423 -5.60 -14.03 16.78
N CYS A 424 -6.03 -13.31 15.72
CA CYS A 424 -5.33 -12.15 15.17
C CYS A 424 -5.93 -10.79 15.59
N TYR A 425 -7.02 -10.79 16.35
CA TYR A 425 -7.65 -9.55 16.82
C TYR A 425 -7.03 -9.07 18.12
N VAL A 426 -6.64 -7.79 18.15
CA VAL A 426 -6.05 -7.15 19.33
C VAL A 426 -6.79 -5.88 19.70
N LYS A 427 -6.80 -5.53 20.98
CA LYS A 427 -7.26 -4.23 21.48
C LYS A 427 -6.14 -3.21 21.25
N PRO A 428 -6.42 -2.01 20.69
CA PRO A 428 -5.43 -0.95 20.65
C PRO A 428 -4.96 -0.55 22.04
N ALA A 429 -3.65 -0.28 22.18
CA ALA A 429 -3.02 0.13 23.43
C ALA A 429 -2.58 1.60 23.40
N VAL A 430 -2.65 2.27 24.55
CA VAL A 430 -2.11 3.64 24.75
C VAL A 430 -1.18 3.61 25.94
N ILE A 431 0.06 4.06 25.75
CA ILE A 431 1.11 4.01 26.77
C ILE A 431 1.78 5.40 26.89
N GLU A 432 1.82 5.98 28.08
CA GLU A 432 2.67 7.15 28.36
C GLU A 432 4.12 6.67 28.41
N ALA A 433 4.99 7.27 27.60
CA ALA A 433 6.36 6.82 27.39
C ALA A 433 7.32 8.01 27.17
N LYS A 434 8.63 7.74 27.16
CA LYS A 434 9.65 8.71 26.75
C LYS A 434 10.11 8.40 25.33
N ASN A 435 10.44 9.44 24.55
CA ASN A 435 10.95 9.27 23.19
C ASN A 435 12.24 8.41 23.15
N SER A 436 13.05 8.47 24.22
CA SER A 436 14.31 7.71 24.35
C SER A 436 14.14 6.21 24.64
N PHE A 437 12.92 5.70 24.86
CA PHE A 437 12.71 4.27 25.05
C PHE A 437 13.05 3.53 23.76
N LYS A 438 13.79 2.44 23.86
CA LYS A 438 14.21 1.63 22.70
C LYS A 438 13.03 1.13 21.89
N ILE A 439 11.96 0.71 22.58
CA ILE A 439 10.75 0.24 21.92
C ILE A 439 9.99 1.37 21.22
N VAL A 440 10.07 2.60 21.71
CA VAL A 440 9.47 3.77 21.05
C VAL A 440 10.23 4.14 19.78
N GLN A 441 11.57 3.97 19.77
CA GLN A 441 12.43 4.16 18.61
C GLN A 441 12.25 3.09 17.54
N HIS A 442 11.72 1.92 17.93
CA HIS A 442 11.47 0.81 17.02
C HIS A 442 10.04 0.85 16.47
N GLU A 443 9.88 0.68 15.15
CA GLU A 443 8.56 0.56 14.54
C GLU A 443 7.90 -0.76 14.94
N THR A 444 6.81 -0.69 15.72
CA THR A 444 5.93 -1.83 15.95
C THR A 444 4.71 -1.70 15.04
N PHE A 445 4.57 -2.62 14.08
CA PHE A 445 3.52 -2.55 13.05
C PHE A 445 2.17 -3.07 13.57
N ALA A 446 1.66 -2.40 14.61
CA ALA A 446 0.46 -2.78 15.37
C ALA A 446 -0.14 -1.55 16.06
N PRO A 447 -1.39 -1.62 16.60
CA PRO A 447 -2.09 -0.47 17.14
C PRO A 447 -1.62 -0.14 18.57
N ILE A 448 -0.40 0.36 18.69
CA ILE A 448 0.18 0.90 19.93
C ILE A 448 0.46 2.38 19.73
N LEU A 449 -0.02 3.22 20.63
CA LEU A 449 0.16 4.66 20.62
C LEU A 449 0.91 5.11 21.86
N TYR A 450 2.05 5.78 21.68
CA TYR A 450 2.87 6.34 22.75
C TYR A 450 2.57 7.81 22.96
N LEU A 451 2.33 8.24 24.19
CA LEU A 451 2.08 9.62 24.57
C LEU A 451 3.28 10.24 25.28
N MET A 452 3.65 11.44 24.90
CA MET A 452 4.75 12.24 25.46
C MET A 452 4.30 13.66 25.70
N LYS A 453 4.95 14.34 26.67
CA LYS A 453 4.70 15.75 26.96
C LYS A 453 5.83 16.61 26.41
N TYR A 454 5.50 17.84 26.04
CA TYR A 454 6.47 18.87 25.71
C TYR A 454 6.05 20.23 26.23
N LYS A 455 7.00 21.19 26.29
CA LYS A 455 6.79 22.56 26.77
C LYS A 455 6.96 23.63 25.69
N THR A 456 7.93 23.46 24.80
CA THR A 456 8.20 24.40 23.71
C THR A 456 8.09 23.70 22.35
N LEU A 457 7.72 24.42 21.30
CA LEU A 457 7.60 23.86 19.97
C LEU A 457 8.94 23.28 19.48
N ASP A 458 10.05 23.90 19.80
CA ASP A 458 11.40 23.41 19.46
C ASP A 458 11.67 22.04 20.10
N GLU A 459 11.26 21.83 21.35
CA GLU A 459 11.33 20.54 22.03
C GLU A 459 10.46 19.48 21.31
N ALA A 460 9.24 19.86 20.90
CA ALA A 460 8.34 18.96 20.18
C ALA A 460 8.89 18.56 18.81
N ILE A 461 9.44 19.51 18.05
CA ILE A 461 10.07 19.25 16.74
C ILE A 461 11.30 18.36 16.92
N ALA A 462 12.14 18.65 17.93
CA ALA A 462 13.30 17.81 18.24
C ALA A 462 12.90 16.36 18.56
N MET A 463 11.88 16.15 19.41
CA MET A 463 11.35 14.81 19.69
C MET A 463 10.75 14.13 18.45
N GLN A 464 10.05 14.91 17.61
CA GLN A 464 9.49 14.40 16.35
C GLN A 464 10.60 13.84 15.44
N ASN A 465 11.68 14.60 15.27
CA ASN A 465 12.79 14.28 14.38
C ASN A 465 13.76 13.21 14.96
N ASP A 466 13.77 13.03 16.30
CA ASP A 466 14.64 12.09 17.01
C ASP A 466 14.11 10.65 16.94
N VAL A 467 14.00 10.12 15.71
CA VAL A 467 13.75 8.71 15.37
C VAL A 467 14.47 8.35 14.08
N PRO A 468 14.80 7.07 13.85
CA PRO A 468 15.50 6.65 12.63
C PRO A 468 14.72 6.89 11.34
N GLN A 469 13.39 6.90 11.38
CA GLN A 469 12.50 7.04 10.23
C GLN A 469 12.10 8.50 10.00
N GLY A 470 11.69 8.83 8.75
CA GLY A 470 11.22 10.16 8.37
C GLY A 470 10.15 10.11 7.29
N LEU A 471 9.07 9.30 7.48
CA LEU A 471 8.03 9.17 6.47
C LEU A 471 7.00 10.29 6.57
N SER A 472 6.23 10.32 7.66
CA SER A 472 5.11 11.25 7.82
C SER A 472 5.05 11.83 9.23
N SER A 473 4.58 13.06 9.31
CA SER A 473 4.42 13.82 10.55
C SER A 473 3.24 14.77 10.44
N ALA A 474 2.73 15.22 11.57
CA ALA A 474 1.69 16.24 11.60
C ALA A 474 1.80 17.15 12.83
N ILE A 475 1.28 18.37 12.70
CA ILE A 475 1.00 19.28 13.82
C ILE A 475 -0.48 19.65 13.81
N MET A 476 -1.09 19.63 14.99
CA MET A 476 -2.43 20.16 15.22
C MET A 476 -2.30 21.51 15.93
N THR A 477 -2.63 22.59 15.23
CA THR A 477 -2.52 23.95 15.75
C THR A 477 -3.41 24.91 14.94
N LEU A 478 -3.94 25.94 15.60
CA LEU A 478 -4.58 27.09 14.94
C LEU A 478 -3.63 28.32 14.91
N ASN A 479 -2.41 28.17 15.41
CA ASN A 479 -1.39 29.20 15.39
C ASN A 479 -0.56 29.11 14.09
N MET A 480 -0.72 30.09 13.22
CA MET A 480 -0.02 30.13 11.93
C MET A 480 1.52 30.08 12.07
N ARG A 481 2.08 30.71 13.13
CA ARG A 481 3.55 30.71 13.34
C ARG A 481 4.07 29.32 13.67
N GLU A 482 3.32 28.54 14.43
CA GLU A 482 3.69 27.14 14.73
C GLU A 482 3.62 26.27 13.48
N SER A 483 2.59 26.45 12.64
CA SER A 483 2.46 25.70 11.38
C SER A 483 3.60 26.03 10.42
N GLU A 484 3.93 27.32 10.24
CA GLU A 484 5.03 27.72 9.36
C GLU A 484 6.40 27.26 9.88
N GLN A 485 6.65 27.33 11.19
CA GLN A 485 7.86 26.79 11.78
C GLN A 485 7.98 25.28 11.57
N PHE A 486 6.89 24.53 11.78
CA PHE A 486 6.86 23.07 11.59
C PHE A 486 7.11 22.67 10.13
N LEU A 487 6.62 23.44 9.15
CA LEU A 487 6.81 23.19 7.73
C LEU A 487 8.13 23.75 7.17
N SER A 488 8.86 24.55 7.94
CA SER A 488 10.12 25.15 7.50
C SER A 488 11.26 24.12 7.45
N HIS A 489 12.40 24.55 6.90
CA HIS A 489 13.63 23.75 6.87
C HIS A 489 14.21 23.41 8.26
N ALA A 490 13.76 24.10 9.33
CA ALA A 490 14.09 23.81 10.71
C ALA A 490 12.98 23.00 11.42
N GLY A 491 11.94 22.64 10.71
CA GLY A 491 10.79 21.92 11.23
C GLY A 491 10.90 20.41 11.12
N SER A 492 9.85 19.78 10.62
CA SER A 492 9.80 18.32 10.40
C SER A 492 10.79 17.87 9.33
N ASP A 493 11.53 16.82 9.61
CA ASP A 493 12.46 16.17 8.67
C ASP A 493 11.83 15.01 7.87
N CYS A 494 10.51 14.90 7.90
CA CYS A 494 9.77 13.88 7.16
C CYS A 494 9.50 14.27 5.70
N GLY A 495 9.35 13.28 4.84
CA GLY A 495 8.91 13.50 3.45
C GLY A 495 7.49 14.02 3.34
N ILE A 496 6.64 13.76 4.35
CA ILE A 496 5.26 14.25 4.47
C ILE A 496 5.10 14.99 5.78
N ALA A 497 4.73 16.27 5.72
CA ALA A 497 4.47 17.11 6.89
C ALA A 497 3.10 17.78 6.74
N ASN A 498 2.19 17.49 7.65
CA ASN A 498 0.79 17.90 7.57
C ASN A 498 0.44 18.91 8.70
N VAL A 499 -0.53 19.78 8.42
CA VAL A 499 -1.10 20.70 9.43
C VAL A 499 -2.59 20.44 9.52
N ASN A 500 -3.09 20.21 10.73
CA ASN A 500 -4.51 19.96 11.04
C ASN A 500 -5.14 18.78 10.29
N ILE A 501 -4.30 17.83 9.87
CA ILE A 501 -4.68 16.52 9.36
C ILE A 501 -3.74 15.47 9.94
N GLY A 502 -4.15 14.21 10.03
CA GLY A 502 -3.32 13.13 10.58
C GLY A 502 -2.14 12.73 9.67
N THR A 503 -1.32 11.81 10.16
CA THR A 503 -0.15 11.29 9.42
C THR A 503 -0.52 10.37 8.25
N SER A 504 -1.75 9.86 8.19
CA SER A 504 -2.26 8.93 7.17
C SER A 504 -3.19 9.62 6.17
N GLY A 505 -2.71 10.66 5.49
CA GLY A 505 -3.48 11.48 4.55
C GLY A 505 -2.77 11.67 3.21
N ALA A 506 -2.24 10.60 2.62
CA ALA A 506 -1.64 10.68 1.29
C ALA A 506 -2.72 10.83 0.21
N GLU A 507 -2.48 11.72 -0.76
CA GLU A 507 -3.33 11.95 -1.92
C GLU A 507 -2.55 11.70 -3.21
N ILE A 508 -3.23 11.16 -4.23
CA ILE A 508 -2.59 10.75 -5.49
C ILE A 508 -1.87 11.90 -6.22
N GLY A 509 -2.30 13.14 -6.06
CA GLY A 509 -1.65 14.31 -6.67
C GLY A 509 -0.28 14.66 -6.06
N GLY A 510 -0.01 14.26 -4.83
CA GLY A 510 1.24 14.51 -4.11
C GLY A 510 2.28 13.41 -4.34
N ALA A 511 3.56 13.77 -4.28
CA ALA A 511 4.63 12.80 -4.24
C ALA A 511 4.68 12.14 -2.84
N PHE A 512 4.56 10.81 -2.79
CA PHE A 512 4.62 10.04 -1.56
C PHE A 512 6.03 9.51 -1.33
N GLY A 513 6.52 9.60 -0.11
CA GLY A 513 7.80 9.01 0.28
C GLY A 513 8.40 9.66 1.51
N GLY A 514 9.46 9.06 2.01
CA GLY A 514 10.13 9.48 3.24
C GLY A 514 11.62 9.72 3.09
N GLU A 515 12.21 10.05 4.23
CA GLU A 515 13.63 10.33 4.42
C GLU A 515 14.22 9.37 5.46
N LYS A 516 15.53 9.43 5.68
CA LYS A 516 16.27 8.62 6.66
C LYS A 516 16.06 7.10 6.44
N GLU A 517 15.78 6.33 7.50
CA GLU A 517 15.58 4.87 7.39
C GLU A 517 14.22 4.47 6.76
N THR A 518 13.38 5.42 6.40
CA THR A 518 12.23 5.16 5.54
C THR A 518 12.65 4.85 4.11
N GLY A 519 13.85 5.22 3.73
CA GLY A 519 14.41 4.96 2.40
C GLY A 519 14.55 6.24 1.60
N GLY A 520 14.12 6.23 0.34
CA GLY A 520 14.26 7.40 -0.53
C GLY A 520 13.67 7.19 -1.91
N GLY A 521 13.46 8.30 -2.58
CA GLY A 521 12.66 8.40 -3.80
C GLY A 521 11.28 8.92 -3.50
N ARG A 522 10.42 8.90 -4.51
CA ARG A 522 9.00 9.28 -4.35
C ARG A 522 8.15 8.41 -5.26
N GLU A 523 6.97 8.06 -4.78
CA GLU A 523 5.93 7.32 -5.49
C GLU A 523 4.71 8.21 -5.75
N SER A 524 3.70 7.69 -6.45
CA SER A 524 2.41 8.30 -6.67
C SER A 524 2.47 9.56 -7.55
N GLY A 525 2.15 10.74 -7.02
CA GLY A 525 1.91 11.95 -7.81
C GLY A 525 3.10 12.87 -8.07
N SER A 526 2.79 14.11 -8.41
CA SER A 526 3.76 15.17 -8.70
C SER A 526 4.78 14.76 -9.77
N ASP A 527 6.06 14.85 -9.46
CA ASP A 527 7.17 14.49 -10.34
C ASP A 527 7.76 13.09 -10.09
N ALA A 528 7.08 12.25 -9.33
CA ALA A 528 7.50 10.87 -9.04
C ALA A 528 7.76 10.03 -10.31
N TRP A 529 7.09 10.36 -11.43
CA TRP A 529 7.33 9.73 -12.73
C TRP A 529 8.77 9.79 -13.21
N LYS A 530 9.57 10.79 -12.77
CA LYS A 530 10.98 10.95 -13.14
C LYS A 530 11.86 9.79 -12.66
N VAL A 531 11.46 9.11 -11.60
CA VAL A 531 12.16 7.91 -11.07
C VAL A 531 12.17 6.78 -12.11
N TYR A 532 11.12 6.66 -12.91
CA TYR A 532 10.96 5.63 -13.95
C TYR A 532 11.64 5.99 -15.27
N MET A 533 12.35 7.12 -15.32
CA MET A 533 12.96 7.59 -16.56
C MET A 533 14.44 7.96 -16.37
N ARG A 534 15.21 7.84 -17.44
CA ARG A 534 16.55 8.42 -17.49
C ARG A 534 16.49 9.81 -18.11
N ARG A 535 17.03 10.78 -17.41
CA ARG A 535 17.20 12.14 -17.91
C ARG A 535 18.40 12.20 -18.85
N GLN A 536 18.24 12.80 -20.01
CA GLN A 536 19.28 13.01 -21.00
C GLN A 536 19.38 14.49 -21.33
N THR A 537 20.58 15.06 -21.18
CA THR A 537 20.89 16.42 -21.64
C THR A 537 21.35 16.37 -23.09
N ASN A 538 20.76 17.21 -23.93
CA ASN A 538 21.04 17.27 -25.36
C ASN A 538 21.49 18.69 -25.72
N THR A 539 22.54 18.80 -26.55
CA THR A 539 22.98 20.05 -27.14
C THR A 539 23.01 19.90 -28.65
N ILE A 540 22.33 20.76 -29.35
CA ILE A 540 22.28 20.79 -30.83
C ILE A 540 23.01 22.03 -31.31
N ASN A 541 24.06 21.83 -32.10
CA ASN A 541 24.69 22.88 -32.90
C ASN A 541 23.95 22.99 -34.22
N PHE A 542 23.35 24.17 -34.49
CA PHE A 542 22.68 24.45 -35.76
C PHE A 542 23.48 25.38 -36.66
N THR A 543 24.80 25.45 -36.45
CA THR A 543 25.75 26.21 -37.30
C THR A 543 26.76 25.26 -37.93
N ASN A 544 27.54 25.82 -38.87
CA ASN A 544 28.69 25.13 -39.50
C ASN A 544 30.02 25.37 -38.74
N LYS A 545 29.99 26.00 -37.56
CA LYS A 545 31.17 26.28 -36.73
C LYS A 545 31.08 25.46 -35.46
N LEU A 546 32.20 24.85 -35.04
CA LEU A 546 32.30 24.11 -33.79
C LEU A 546 33.21 24.87 -32.83
N PRO A 547 32.69 25.74 -31.98
CA PRO A 547 33.47 26.36 -30.94
C PRO A 547 33.81 25.30 -29.88
N LEU A 548 35.13 24.99 -29.74
CA LEU A 548 35.57 24.07 -28.74
C LEU A 548 35.57 24.70 -27.35
N ALA A 549 35.33 23.90 -26.34
CA ALA A 549 35.39 24.34 -24.95
C ALA A 549 36.81 24.82 -24.61
N GLN A 550 36.93 25.78 -23.68
CA GLN A 550 38.22 26.28 -23.16
C GLN A 550 39.13 26.94 -24.21
N GLY A 551 38.60 27.33 -25.39
CA GLY A 551 39.36 28.06 -26.41
C GLY A 551 40.43 27.24 -27.11
N ILE A 552 40.41 25.90 -27.01
CA ILE A 552 41.31 25.01 -27.72
C ILE A 552 41.10 25.16 -29.23
N LYS A 553 42.16 25.32 -29.99
CA LYS A 553 42.17 25.35 -31.44
C LYS A 553 42.98 24.20 -32.00
N PHE A 554 42.48 23.58 -33.04
CA PHE A 554 43.22 22.60 -33.83
C PHE A 554 43.50 23.21 -35.20
N ASP A 555 44.71 23.15 -35.66
CA ASP A 555 45.07 23.53 -37.02
C ASP A 555 44.85 22.32 -37.95
N LEU A 556 43.58 22.12 -38.32
CA LEU A 556 43.12 21.05 -39.21
C LEU A 556 42.78 21.58 -40.58
#